data_3180b5d8d4329a79ea6612e5079a4e69
#
_entry.id   3180b5d8d4329a79ea6612e5079a4e69
#
_cell.length_a   1.000
_cell.length_b   1.000
_cell.length_c   1.000
_cell.angle_alpha   90.00
_cell.angle_beta   90.00
_cell.angle_gamma   90.00
#
_symmetry.space_group_name_H-M   'P 1'
#
loop_
_entity.id
_entity.type
_entity.pdbx_description
1 polymer ?
#
loop_
_entity_poly.entity_id
_entity_poly.type
_entity_poly.pdbx_seq_one_letter_code
_entity_poly.pdbx_strand_id
1 'polypeptide(L)'
;MIFTGADIILSGLVSGILATAVMTVTEIPSWRKWGLLGVFEWHENQMLSTRFFHVPRSKLSFKYIFFLHFVNGSFGGIVFALILSILNIPITWSYTLMLSVAYGFALWIATLAPIHKPITGYSVWNHLLGHLPSIASLIGHLIYGLVLGIVIMIYY
;
A
#
# COMPACT_ATOMS: atom_id res chain seq x y z
N MET A 1 4.52 15.90 -24.43
CA MET A 1 5.76 15.18 -24.07
C MET A 1 5.48 13.69 -24.21
N ILE A 2 6.29 12.96 -24.99
CA ILE A 2 6.07 11.49 -25.17
C ILE A 2 6.91 10.82 -24.08
N PHE A 3 6.25 10.24 -23.08
CA PHE A 3 6.93 9.50 -22.02
C PHE A 3 7.35 8.14 -22.53
N THR A 4 8.57 7.75 -22.24
CA THR A 4 9.04 6.40 -22.53
C THR A 4 8.45 5.41 -21.51
N GLY A 5 8.39 4.13 -21.84
CA GLY A 5 7.98 3.12 -20.87
C GLY A 5 8.84 3.11 -19.60
N ALA A 6 10.12 3.50 -19.70
CA ALA A 6 11.02 3.63 -18.58
C ALA A 6 10.61 4.79 -17.64
N ASP A 7 10.19 5.93 -18.19
CA ASP A 7 9.73 7.07 -17.39
C ASP A 7 8.48 6.74 -16.60
N ILE A 8 7.55 5.98 -17.19
CA ILE A 8 6.31 5.53 -16.55
C ILE A 8 6.63 4.62 -15.35
N ILE A 9 7.50 3.63 -15.56
CA ILE A 9 7.92 2.71 -14.49
C ILE A 9 8.64 3.46 -13.37
N LEU A 10 9.55 4.37 -13.72
CA LEU A 10 10.32 5.13 -12.74
C LEU A 10 9.44 6.08 -11.94
N SER A 11 8.51 6.79 -12.59
CA SER A 11 7.56 7.67 -11.90
C SER A 11 6.67 6.88 -10.95
N GLY A 12 6.16 5.73 -11.36
CA GLY A 12 5.37 4.84 -10.52
C GLY A 12 6.16 4.30 -9.33
N LEU A 13 7.41 3.87 -9.55
CA LEU A 13 8.31 3.38 -8.51
C LEU A 13 8.58 4.45 -7.44
N VAL A 14 9.01 5.64 -7.86
CA VAL A 14 9.32 6.75 -6.95
C VAL A 14 8.08 7.19 -6.18
N SER A 15 6.96 7.35 -6.88
CA SER A 15 5.68 7.74 -6.27
C SER A 15 5.21 6.70 -5.26
N GLY A 16 5.32 5.41 -5.58
CA GLY A 16 4.95 4.31 -4.69
C GLY A 16 5.83 4.27 -3.43
N ILE A 17 7.14 4.47 -3.55
CA ILE A 17 8.07 4.53 -2.42
C ILE A 17 7.71 5.70 -1.49
N LEU A 18 7.51 6.91 -2.03
CA LEU A 18 7.19 8.08 -1.24
C LEU A 18 5.80 7.98 -0.59
N ALA A 19 4.81 7.47 -1.33
CA ALA A 19 3.48 7.23 -0.79
C ALA A 19 3.51 6.22 0.36
N THR A 20 4.27 5.13 0.22
CA THR A 20 4.47 4.14 1.29
C THR A 20 5.18 4.74 2.49
N ALA A 21 6.19 5.59 2.28
CA ALA A 21 6.89 6.24 3.39
C ALA A 21 5.94 7.13 4.21
N VAL A 22 5.09 7.92 3.56
CA VAL A 22 4.10 8.77 4.26
C VAL A 22 3.04 7.91 4.95
N MET A 23 2.49 6.89 4.27
CA MET A 23 1.56 5.93 4.84
C MET A 23 2.14 5.30 6.11
N THR A 24 3.39 4.84 6.06
CA THR A 24 4.10 4.24 7.20
C THR A 24 4.14 5.18 8.41
N VAL A 25 4.40 6.47 8.20
CA VAL A 25 4.40 7.46 9.30
C VAL A 25 3.03 7.51 9.98
N THR A 26 1.94 7.40 9.24
CA THR A 26 0.57 7.40 9.79
C THR A 26 0.21 6.09 10.49
N GLU A 27 0.91 5.00 10.21
CA GLU A 27 0.73 3.69 10.85
C GLU A 27 1.48 3.56 12.20
N ILE A 28 2.51 4.38 12.43
CA ILE A 28 3.34 4.32 13.66
C ILE A 28 2.51 4.39 14.95
N PRO A 29 1.48 5.26 15.10
CA PRO A 29 0.66 5.29 16.31
C PRO A 29 -0.07 3.97 16.57
N SER A 30 -0.62 3.35 15.52
CA SER A 30 -1.29 2.04 15.60
C SER A 30 -0.31 0.94 16.00
N TRP A 31 0.88 0.93 15.38
CA TRP A 31 1.94 -0.01 15.72
C TRP A 31 2.43 0.15 17.16
N ARG A 32 2.62 1.38 17.63
CA ARG A 32 3.05 1.64 19.02
C ARG A 32 2.03 1.16 20.04
N LYS A 33 0.74 1.25 19.71
CA LYS A 33 -0.35 0.89 20.61
C LYS A 33 -0.66 -0.59 20.59
N TRP A 34 -0.63 -1.24 19.44
CA TRP A 34 -1.13 -2.60 19.24
C TRP A 34 -0.12 -3.57 18.59
N GLY A 35 1.10 -3.13 18.32
CA GLY A 35 2.11 -3.93 17.65
C GLY A 35 1.71 -4.27 16.21
N LEU A 36 2.23 -5.40 15.71
CA LEU A 36 1.96 -5.85 14.34
C LEU A 36 0.48 -6.12 14.06
N LEU A 37 -0.29 -6.53 15.06
CA LEU A 37 -1.73 -6.77 14.90
C LEU A 37 -2.52 -5.50 14.63
N GLY A 38 -2.00 -4.34 14.99
CA GLY A 38 -2.63 -3.04 14.77
C GLY A 38 -2.37 -2.42 13.41
N VAL A 39 -1.44 -3.00 12.64
CA VAL A 39 -1.09 -2.54 11.29
C VAL A 39 -1.26 -3.71 10.33
N PHE A 40 -2.35 -3.72 9.58
CA PHE A 40 -2.74 -4.86 8.75
C PHE A 40 -1.66 -5.22 7.73
N GLU A 41 -1.13 -4.25 7.03
CA GLU A 41 -0.13 -4.41 5.98
C GLU A 41 1.15 -5.07 6.50
N TRP A 42 1.58 -4.73 7.71
CA TRP A 42 2.77 -5.31 8.34
C TRP A 42 2.50 -6.72 8.87
N HIS A 43 1.30 -6.92 9.44
CA HIS A 43 0.87 -8.24 9.89
C HIS A 43 0.69 -9.19 8.72
N GLU A 44 0.11 -8.73 7.61
CA GLU A 44 -0.02 -9.50 6.38
C GLU A 44 1.35 -9.89 5.80
N ASN A 45 2.31 -8.97 5.76
CA ASN A 45 3.68 -9.26 5.33
C ASN A 45 4.37 -10.29 6.23
N GLN A 46 4.15 -10.24 7.55
CA GLN A 46 4.63 -11.27 8.47
C GLN A 46 4.02 -12.64 8.14
N MET A 47 2.71 -12.68 7.95
CA MET A 47 2.01 -13.93 7.68
C MET A 47 2.34 -14.47 6.29
N LEU A 48 2.45 -13.59 5.29
CA LEU A 48 2.90 -13.95 3.94
C LEU A 48 4.28 -14.61 3.99
N SER A 49 5.21 -13.98 4.70
CA SER A 49 6.57 -14.51 4.83
C SER A 49 6.61 -15.88 5.47
N THR A 50 5.83 -16.10 6.52
CA THR A 50 5.83 -17.39 7.23
C THR A 50 5.06 -18.47 6.53
N ARG A 51 3.93 -18.16 5.90
CA ARG A 51 3.03 -19.16 5.30
C ARG A 51 3.37 -19.49 3.85
N PHE A 52 3.69 -18.48 3.05
CA PHE A 52 3.96 -18.65 1.62
C PHE A 52 5.45 -18.81 1.31
N PHE A 53 6.30 -17.98 1.92
CA PHE A 53 7.75 -18.09 1.71
C PHE A 53 8.44 -19.03 2.68
N HIS A 54 7.68 -19.66 3.60
CA HIS A 54 8.18 -20.63 4.58
C HIS A 54 9.37 -20.11 5.40
N VAL A 55 9.45 -18.81 5.62
CA VAL A 55 10.49 -18.19 6.45
C VAL A 55 10.20 -18.52 7.92
N PRO A 56 11.12 -19.20 8.64
CA PRO A 56 10.92 -19.49 10.05
C PRO A 56 10.72 -18.20 10.86
N ARG A 57 9.77 -18.21 11.81
CA ARG A 57 9.49 -17.02 12.66
C ARG A 57 10.74 -16.48 13.36
N SER A 58 11.67 -17.36 13.73
CA SER A 58 12.96 -16.97 14.34
C SER A 58 13.89 -16.18 13.43
N LYS A 59 13.69 -16.27 12.11
CA LYS A 59 14.46 -15.52 11.09
C LYS A 59 13.74 -14.26 10.60
N LEU A 60 12.48 -14.05 11.00
CA LEU A 60 11.77 -12.83 10.66
C LEU A 60 12.35 -11.67 11.47
N SER A 61 12.77 -10.63 10.76
CA SER A 61 13.12 -9.36 11.37
C SER A 61 12.08 -8.31 10.97
N PHE A 62 11.90 -7.31 11.82
CA PHE A 62 11.07 -6.16 11.50
C PHE A 62 11.55 -5.45 10.22
N LYS A 63 12.87 -5.39 10.00
CA LYS A 63 13.48 -4.84 8.77
C LYS A 63 12.99 -5.56 7.50
N TYR A 64 12.85 -6.88 7.57
CA TYR A 64 12.37 -7.67 6.43
C TYR A 64 10.88 -7.40 6.14
N ILE A 65 10.04 -7.37 7.18
CA ILE A 65 8.62 -7.04 7.06
C ILE A 65 8.45 -5.64 6.47
N PHE A 66 9.25 -4.70 6.94
CA PHE A 66 9.28 -3.32 6.48
C PHE A 66 9.74 -3.20 5.02
N PHE A 67 10.77 -3.94 4.65
CA PHE A 67 11.23 -4.02 3.26
C PHE A 67 10.11 -4.50 2.32
N LEU A 68 9.40 -5.58 2.70
CA LEU A 68 8.28 -6.08 1.91
C LEU A 68 7.14 -5.05 1.78
N HIS A 69 6.89 -4.27 2.82
CA HIS A 69 5.89 -3.19 2.76
C HIS A 69 6.26 -2.16 1.67
N PHE A 70 7.51 -1.74 1.61
CA PHE A 70 7.99 -0.84 0.55
C PHE A 70 7.99 -1.48 -0.85
N VAL A 71 8.33 -2.75 -0.97
CA VAL A 71 8.24 -3.48 -2.24
C VAL A 71 6.79 -3.51 -2.75
N ASN A 72 5.83 -3.84 -1.88
CA ASN A 72 4.41 -3.88 -2.23
C ASN A 72 3.89 -2.49 -2.64
N GLY A 73 4.23 -1.46 -1.87
CA GLY A 73 3.82 -0.11 -2.18
C GLY A 73 4.46 0.43 -3.47
N SER A 74 5.72 0.11 -3.72
CA SER A 74 6.40 0.45 -4.97
C SER A 74 5.73 -0.20 -6.17
N PHE A 75 5.39 -1.49 -6.05
CA PHE A 75 4.67 -2.23 -7.07
C PHE A 75 3.29 -1.62 -7.33
N GLY A 76 2.55 -1.27 -6.27
CA GLY A 76 1.28 -0.56 -6.38
C GLY A 76 1.40 0.76 -7.14
N GLY A 77 2.46 1.53 -6.90
CA GLY A 77 2.73 2.77 -7.63
C GLY A 77 3.00 2.55 -9.12
N ILE A 78 3.81 1.53 -9.45
CA ILE A 78 4.07 1.16 -10.86
C ILE A 78 2.77 0.75 -11.55
N VAL A 79 1.94 -0.07 -10.91
CA VAL A 79 0.64 -0.50 -11.47
C VAL A 79 -0.26 0.71 -11.74
N PHE A 80 -0.33 1.66 -10.82
CA PHE A 80 -1.12 2.87 -11.03
C PHE A 80 -0.62 3.71 -12.22
N ALA A 81 0.70 3.94 -12.32
CA ALA A 81 1.28 4.66 -13.44
C ALA A 81 1.03 3.96 -14.79
N LEU A 82 1.11 2.63 -14.82
CA LEU A 82 0.76 1.83 -16.01
C LEU A 82 -0.72 1.96 -16.36
N ILE A 83 -1.64 1.97 -15.39
CA ILE A 83 -3.07 2.19 -15.63
C ILE A 83 -3.30 3.54 -16.31
N LEU A 84 -2.70 4.62 -15.77
CA LEU A 84 -2.82 5.95 -16.38
C LEU A 84 -2.33 5.97 -17.83
N SER A 85 -1.21 5.31 -18.08
CA SER A 85 -0.59 5.23 -19.40
C SER A 85 -1.42 4.41 -20.41
N ILE A 86 -1.82 3.19 -20.03
CA ILE A 86 -2.55 2.27 -20.92
C ILE A 86 -3.93 2.84 -21.29
N LEU A 87 -4.59 3.47 -20.33
CA LEU A 87 -5.90 4.08 -20.54
C LEU A 87 -5.83 5.50 -21.14
N ASN A 88 -4.61 5.99 -21.43
CA ASN A 88 -4.38 7.34 -21.95
C ASN A 88 -5.08 8.43 -21.12
N ILE A 89 -5.08 8.29 -19.80
CA ILE A 89 -5.73 9.23 -18.89
C ILE A 89 -4.92 10.52 -18.86
N PRO A 90 -5.54 11.69 -19.09
CA PRO A 90 -4.83 12.95 -19.03
C PRO A 90 -4.34 13.23 -17.59
N ILE A 91 -3.05 13.54 -17.46
CA ILE A 91 -2.45 13.86 -16.16
C ILE A 91 -2.77 15.34 -15.85
N THR A 92 -3.84 15.53 -15.11
CA THR A 92 -4.29 16.83 -14.58
C THR A 92 -4.54 16.70 -13.08
N TRP A 93 -4.41 17.81 -12.35
CA TRP A 93 -4.58 17.80 -10.89
C TRP A 93 -5.87 17.11 -10.45
N SER A 94 -7.00 17.51 -11.01
CA SER A 94 -8.31 16.98 -10.58
C SER A 94 -8.47 15.51 -10.89
N TYR A 95 -8.18 15.08 -12.12
CA TYR A 95 -8.34 13.67 -12.51
C TYR A 95 -7.33 12.77 -11.81
N THR A 96 -6.06 13.17 -11.75
CA THR A 96 -5.01 12.34 -11.18
C THR A 96 -5.22 12.15 -9.67
N LEU A 97 -5.58 13.19 -8.93
CA LEU A 97 -5.86 13.08 -7.49
C LEU A 97 -7.11 12.25 -7.22
N MET A 98 -8.20 12.47 -7.97
CA MET A 98 -9.42 11.68 -7.80
C MET A 98 -9.15 10.19 -8.06
N LEU A 99 -8.47 9.87 -9.15
CA LEU A 99 -8.18 8.49 -9.52
C LEU A 99 -7.19 7.82 -8.57
N SER A 100 -6.16 8.55 -8.11
CA SER A 100 -5.18 7.98 -7.17
C SER A 100 -5.78 7.70 -5.80
N VAL A 101 -6.68 8.56 -5.29
CA VAL A 101 -7.41 8.30 -4.05
C VAL A 101 -8.39 7.13 -4.23
N ALA A 102 -9.11 7.08 -5.36
CA ALA A 102 -9.97 5.94 -5.70
C ALA A 102 -9.17 4.63 -5.83
N TYR A 103 -7.96 4.70 -6.39
CA TYR A 103 -7.04 3.57 -6.46
C TYR A 103 -6.59 3.11 -5.08
N GLY A 104 -6.22 4.02 -4.18
CA GLY A 104 -5.90 3.70 -2.79
C GLY A 104 -7.07 3.01 -2.08
N PHE A 105 -8.30 3.50 -2.28
CA PHE A 105 -9.51 2.84 -1.78
C PHE A 105 -9.71 1.44 -2.37
N ALA A 106 -9.50 1.28 -3.69
CA ALA A 106 -9.58 -0.02 -4.35
C ALA A 106 -8.53 -1.01 -3.83
N LEU A 107 -7.30 -0.55 -3.58
CA LEU A 107 -6.26 -1.37 -2.95
C LEU A 107 -6.69 -1.84 -1.56
N TRP A 108 -7.26 -0.95 -0.74
CA TRP A 108 -7.77 -1.31 0.57
C TRP A 108 -8.84 -2.40 0.50
N ILE A 109 -9.81 -2.29 -0.41
CA ILE A 109 -10.82 -3.35 -0.63
C ILE A 109 -10.17 -4.66 -1.08
N ALA A 110 -9.22 -4.58 -2.02
CA ALA A 110 -8.53 -5.74 -2.56
C ALA A 110 -7.66 -6.46 -1.51
N THR A 111 -7.08 -5.73 -0.56
CA THR A 111 -6.29 -6.33 0.51
C THR A 111 -7.16 -6.91 1.62
N LEU A 112 -8.25 -6.25 1.98
CA LEU A 112 -9.08 -6.65 3.11
C LEU A 112 -9.77 -8.00 2.95
N ALA A 113 -10.49 -8.22 1.85
CA ALA A 113 -11.30 -9.42 1.69
C ALA A 113 -10.52 -10.61 1.15
N PRO A 114 -9.81 -10.51 -0.01
CA PRO A 114 -9.13 -11.65 -0.61
C PRO A 114 -7.76 -11.95 -0.01
N ILE A 115 -7.06 -11.00 0.60
CA ILE A 115 -5.70 -11.18 1.09
C ILE A 115 -5.67 -11.33 2.61
N HIS A 116 -6.29 -10.41 3.35
CA HIS A 116 -6.19 -10.38 4.81
C HIS A 116 -6.71 -11.68 5.46
N LYS A 117 -7.96 -12.06 5.20
CA LYS A 117 -8.55 -13.24 5.82
C LYS A 117 -7.84 -14.55 5.49
N PRO A 118 -7.50 -14.88 4.23
CA PRO A 118 -6.75 -16.09 3.90
C PRO A 118 -5.37 -16.15 4.56
N ILE A 119 -4.70 -15.02 4.73
CA ILE A 119 -3.36 -14.96 5.30
C ILE A 119 -3.41 -14.98 6.83
N THR A 120 -4.23 -14.14 7.45
CA THR A 120 -4.25 -13.96 8.90
C THR A 120 -5.18 -14.94 9.63
N GLY A 121 -6.22 -15.42 8.94
CA GLY A 121 -7.29 -16.23 9.53
C GLY A 121 -8.42 -15.40 10.15
N TYR A 122 -8.25 -14.07 10.25
CA TYR A 122 -9.24 -13.16 10.82
C TYR A 122 -10.05 -12.44 9.75
N SER A 123 -11.35 -12.30 9.97
CA SER A 123 -12.18 -11.40 9.18
C SER A 123 -11.88 -9.96 9.61
N VAL A 124 -11.92 -9.06 8.66
CA VAL A 124 -11.74 -7.60 8.87
C VAL A 124 -12.69 -7.04 9.93
N TRP A 125 -13.91 -7.59 9.97
CA TRP A 125 -14.96 -7.16 10.88
C TRP A 125 -14.93 -7.89 12.24
N ASN A 126 -14.20 -9.00 12.33
CA ASN A 126 -14.05 -9.80 13.54
C ASN A 126 -12.59 -9.84 14.02
N HIS A 127 -11.90 -8.72 13.90
CA HIS A 127 -10.54 -8.60 14.37
C HIS A 127 -10.50 -8.51 15.91
N LEU A 128 -9.43 -9.06 16.53
CA LEU A 128 -9.24 -9.05 17.98
C LEU A 128 -9.27 -7.64 18.61
N LEU A 129 -8.87 -6.63 17.84
CA LEU A 129 -8.83 -5.22 18.24
C LEU A 129 -10.07 -4.43 17.78
N GLY A 130 -11.14 -5.11 17.34
CA GLY A 130 -12.34 -4.47 16.81
C GLY A 130 -12.11 -3.83 15.44
N HIS A 131 -12.80 -2.72 15.15
CA HIS A 131 -12.77 -2.06 13.84
C HIS A 131 -11.60 -1.08 13.66
N LEU A 132 -10.90 -0.72 14.73
CA LEU A 132 -9.86 0.32 14.67
C LEU A 132 -8.72 0.01 13.69
N PRO A 133 -8.17 -1.22 13.61
CA PRO A 133 -7.14 -1.52 12.61
C PRO A 133 -7.64 -1.38 11.18
N SER A 134 -8.89 -1.75 10.89
CA SER A 134 -9.49 -1.61 9.56
C SER A 134 -9.65 -0.15 9.15
N ILE A 135 -10.06 0.70 10.08
CA ILE A 135 -10.18 2.15 9.86
C ILE A 135 -8.80 2.77 9.66
N ALA A 136 -7.82 2.39 10.48
CA ALA A 136 -6.45 2.87 10.33
C ALA A 136 -5.86 2.49 8.98
N SER A 137 -6.07 1.24 8.54
CA SER A 137 -5.67 0.75 7.23
C SER A 137 -6.36 1.52 6.09
N LEU A 138 -7.66 1.80 6.19
CA LEU A 138 -8.37 2.64 5.21
C LEU A 138 -7.73 4.03 5.10
N ILE A 139 -7.49 4.68 6.22
CA ILE A 139 -6.86 6.01 6.24
C ILE A 139 -5.47 5.94 5.60
N GLY A 140 -4.68 4.93 5.94
CA GLY A 140 -3.37 4.69 5.35
C GLY A 140 -3.42 4.56 3.82
N HIS A 141 -4.34 3.76 3.29
CA HIS A 141 -4.50 3.58 1.85
C HIS A 141 -5.01 4.83 1.13
N LEU A 142 -5.90 5.61 1.75
CA LEU A 142 -6.33 6.90 1.19
C LEU A 142 -5.17 7.90 1.14
N ILE A 143 -4.35 7.96 2.20
CA ILE A 143 -3.13 8.78 2.24
C ILE A 143 -2.13 8.29 1.20
N TYR A 144 -1.92 6.97 1.08
CA TYR A 144 -1.10 6.40 0.02
C TYR A 144 -1.55 6.87 -1.36
N GLY A 145 -2.84 6.74 -1.68
CA GLY A 145 -3.40 7.20 -2.95
C GLY A 145 -3.21 8.69 -3.18
N LEU A 146 -3.45 9.52 -2.16
CA LEU A 146 -3.28 10.97 -2.23
C LEU A 146 -1.82 11.34 -2.56
N VAL A 147 -0.86 10.81 -1.82
CA VAL A 147 0.57 11.08 -2.03
C VAL A 147 1.04 10.56 -3.38
N LEU A 148 0.59 9.38 -3.77
CA LEU A 148 0.86 8.79 -5.08
C LEU A 148 0.47 9.75 -6.21
N GLY A 149 -0.75 10.29 -6.16
CA GLY A 149 -1.23 11.25 -7.15
C GLY A 149 -0.45 12.56 -7.17
N ILE A 150 -0.13 13.12 -6.00
CA ILE A 150 0.66 14.34 -5.88
C ILE A 150 2.06 14.15 -6.50
N VAL A 151 2.74 13.06 -6.17
CA VAL A 151 4.11 12.81 -6.66
C VAL A 151 4.11 12.58 -8.16
N ILE A 152 3.14 11.83 -8.69
CA ILE A 152 2.99 11.67 -10.15
C ILE A 152 2.80 13.02 -10.83
N MET A 153 1.94 13.90 -10.29
CA MET A 153 1.73 15.24 -10.84
C MET A 153 2.97 16.13 -10.83
N ILE A 154 3.83 15.97 -9.84
CA ILE A 154 5.10 16.72 -9.77
C ILE A 154 6.11 16.17 -10.78
N TYR A 155 6.07 14.88 -11.06
CA TYR A 155 6.98 14.21 -11.97
C TYR A 155 6.67 14.53 -13.44
N TYR A 156 5.38 14.73 -13.78
CA TYR A 156 4.88 14.99 -15.14
C TYR A 156 4.50 16.45 -15.35
#